data_69b1eb7e220f1e7e7fdee388a32186a5
#
_entry.id   69b1eb7e220f1e7e7fdee388a32186a5
#
_cell.length_a   1.000
_cell.length_b   1.000
_cell.length_c   1.000
_cell.angle_alpha   90.00
_cell.angle_beta   90.00
_cell.angle_gamma   90.00
#
_symmetry.space_group_name_H-M   'P 1'
#
loop_
_entity.id
_entity.type
_entity.pdbx_description
1 polymer ?
#
loop_
_entity_poly.entity_id
_entity_poly.type
_entity_poly.pdbx_seq_one_letter_code
_entity_poly.pdbx_strand_id
1 'polypeptide(L)'
;ITDGLFIMGYNYFYAGSSEAGPISPLGGYFYDIDYTIDDYLNKTNNQRDKLILGLPYYGYDWPVLDNIINSETTSQGIAKTFEQAIDLQEVYGNNYSNESNAPWITYNTTNWHQCWYEDSLSISSKYRYAKNNNLAGVGIWALGYDDNSTKMWGSISDQFNNLLSGDFNNDGIINVVDIVSLVNQIISDNYNSPYDLNSDNIINILDVIIIVNIILELV
;
A
#
# COMPACT_ATOMS: atom_id res chain seq x y z
N ILE A 1 -14.64 20.39 -16.55
CA ILE A 1 -14.95 19.09 -15.90
C ILE A 1 -13.66 18.29 -15.97
N THR A 2 -13.15 17.81 -14.85
CA THR A 2 -11.97 16.96 -14.79
C THR A 2 -12.41 15.48 -14.77
N ASP A 3 -11.59 14.60 -15.34
CA ASP A 3 -11.86 13.17 -15.37
C ASP A 3 -11.48 12.49 -14.05
N GLY A 4 -10.56 13.07 -13.28
CA GLY A 4 -10.14 12.58 -11.96
C GLY A 4 -9.38 13.62 -11.17
N LEU A 5 -9.23 13.38 -9.86
CA LEU A 5 -8.50 14.19 -8.91
C LEU A 5 -7.44 13.31 -8.22
N PHE A 6 -6.17 13.68 -8.37
CA PHE A 6 -5.08 13.09 -7.60
C PHE A 6 -4.96 13.82 -6.27
N ILE A 7 -5.32 13.14 -5.19
CA ILE A 7 -5.28 13.67 -3.83
C ILE A 7 -3.92 13.35 -3.23
N MET A 8 -3.15 14.36 -2.85
CA MET A 8 -1.87 14.18 -2.20
C MET A 8 -2.07 13.78 -0.73
N GLY A 9 -2.26 12.48 -0.48
CA GLY A 9 -2.44 11.88 0.86
C GLY A 9 -1.10 11.76 1.61
N TYR A 10 -0.28 12.79 1.57
CA TYR A 10 1.03 12.84 2.18
C TYR A 10 1.43 14.28 2.56
N ASN A 11 2.56 14.42 3.30
CA ASN A 11 3.03 15.69 3.87
C ASN A 11 2.06 16.28 4.90
N TYR A 12 1.32 15.45 5.62
CA TYR A 12 0.58 15.91 6.80
C TYR A 12 1.56 16.41 7.87
N PHE A 13 2.63 15.65 8.08
CA PHE A 13 3.86 16.14 8.68
C PHE A 13 4.91 16.29 7.57
N TYR A 14 5.61 17.40 7.54
CA TYR A 14 6.56 17.76 6.50
C TYR A 14 7.85 18.32 7.11
N ALA A 15 8.85 18.60 6.30
CA ALA A 15 10.17 19.04 6.78
C ALA A 15 10.14 20.15 7.83
N GLY A 16 9.22 21.10 7.72
CA GLY A 16 9.09 22.27 8.63
C GLY A 16 8.11 22.08 9.79
N SER A 17 7.61 20.87 10.04
CA SER A 17 6.70 20.61 11.16
C SER A 17 7.38 20.84 12.49
N SER A 18 6.64 21.36 13.48
CA SER A 18 7.13 21.62 14.85
C SER A 18 7.27 20.35 15.68
N GLU A 19 6.66 19.25 15.23
CA GLU A 19 6.74 17.91 15.83
C GLU A 19 7.05 16.89 14.73
N ALA A 20 7.80 15.86 15.06
CA ALA A 20 7.97 14.72 14.19
C ALA A 20 6.69 13.87 14.17
N GLY A 21 6.29 13.37 13.00
CA GLY A 21 5.05 12.61 12.89
C GLY A 21 4.87 11.92 11.55
N PRO A 22 3.79 11.10 11.41
CA PRO A 22 3.53 10.33 10.21
C PRO A 22 3.25 11.25 9.02
N ILE A 23 3.97 11.03 7.93
CA ILE A 23 3.82 11.87 6.73
C ILE A 23 2.51 11.58 5.98
N SER A 24 1.93 10.40 6.22
CA SER A 24 0.70 9.92 5.58
C SER A 24 -0.16 9.12 6.57
N PRO A 25 -0.64 9.74 7.68
CA PRO A 25 -1.46 9.05 8.67
C PRO A 25 -2.78 8.60 8.05
N LEU A 26 -3.16 7.34 8.28
CA LEU A 26 -4.46 6.84 7.84
C LEU A 26 -5.59 7.44 8.67
N GLY A 27 -5.37 7.61 9.98
CA GLY A 27 -6.26 8.20 10.96
C GLY A 27 -5.51 8.70 12.18
N GLY A 28 -6.24 9.12 13.22
CA GLY A 28 -5.68 9.45 14.53
C GLY A 28 -5.14 10.87 14.68
N TYR A 29 -5.17 11.66 13.64
CA TYR A 29 -4.74 13.05 13.63
C TYR A 29 -5.87 13.98 13.17
N PHE A 30 -5.79 15.28 13.52
CA PHE A 30 -6.80 16.23 13.08
C PHE A 30 -6.88 16.35 11.55
N TYR A 31 -5.73 16.27 10.88
CA TYR A 31 -5.62 16.10 9.44
C TYR A 31 -4.95 14.76 9.16
N ASP A 32 -5.66 13.89 8.48
CA ASP A 32 -5.22 12.57 8.05
C ASP A 32 -5.89 12.19 6.71
N ILE A 33 -5.63 10.99 6.23
CA ILE A 33 -6.21 10.50 4.98
C ILE A 33 -7.73 10.41 5.09
N ASP A 34 -8.25 9.90 6.20
CA ASP A 34 -9.69 9.70 6.39
C ASP A 34 -10.44 11.04 6.33
N TYR A 35 -9.99 12.02 7.12
CA TYR A 35 -10.53 13.39 7.05
C TYR A 35 -10.44 13.98 5.64
N THR A 36 -9.29 13.81 4.97
CA THR A 36 -9.07 14.38 3.64
C THR A 36 -10.00 13.77 2.60
N ILE A 37 -10.16 12.45 2.60
CA ILE A 37 -11.07 11.76 1.66
C ILE A 37 -12.52 12.18 1.92
N ASP A 38 -12.95 12.25 3.17
CA ASP A 38 -14.29 12.72 3.53
C ASP A 38 -14.55 14.16 3.07
N ASP A 39 -13.58 15.07 3.23
CA ASP A 39 -13.70 16.46 2.75
C ASP A 39 -13.84 16.52 1.22
N TYR A 40 -13.06 15.74 0.47
CA TYR A 40 -13.18 15.66 -0.99
C TYR A 40 -14.52 15.04 -1.42
N LEU A 41 -14.99 13.99 -0.76
CA LEU A 41 -16.28 13.38 -1.06
C LEU A 41 -17.43 14.35 -0.84
N ASN A 42 -17.40 15.09 0.24
CA ASN A 42 -18.39 16.14 0.52
C ASN A 42 -18.42 17.22 -0.57
N LYS A 43 -17.23 17.65 -1.05
CA LYS A 43 -17.10 18.69 -2.09
C LYS A 43 -17.39 18.19 -3.50
N THR A 44 -17.30 16.91 -3.76
CA THR A 44 -17.50 16.29 -5.09
C THR A 44 -18.86 15.61 -5.24
N ASN A 45 -19.78 15.79 -4.30
CA ASN A 45 -21.05 15.06 -4.27
C ASN A 45 -20.84 13.53 -4.32
N ASN A 46 -19.89 13.03 -3.54
CA ASN A 46 -19.57 11.62 -3.38
C ASN A 46 -19.07 10.91 -4.68
N GLN A 47 -18.36 11.63 -5.56
CA GLN A 47 -17.79 11.07 -6.80
C GLN A 47 -16.50 10.27 -6.48
N ARG A 48 -16.66 9.12 -5.84
CA ARG A 48 -15.54 8.24 -5.39
C ARG A 48 -14.70 7.74 -6.56
N ASP A 49 -15.37 7.41 -7.66
CA ASP A 49 -14.78 6.92 -8.92
C ASP A 49 -13.87 7.93 -9.64
N LYS A 50 -13.75 9.15 -9.12
CA LYS A 50 -12.84 10.19 -9.61
C LYS A 50 -11.69 10.52 -8.68
N LEU A 51 -11.68 9.97 -7.47
CA LEU A 51 -10.65 10.26 -6.49
C LEU A 51 -9.52 9.23 -6.53
N ILE A 52 -8.30 9.67 -6.79
CA ILE A 52 -7.08 8.85 -6.78
C ILE A 52 -6.29 9.24 -5.54
N LEU A 53 -6.07 8.31 -4.62
CA LEU A 53 -5.29 8.55 -3.39
C LEU A 53 -3.80 8.44 -3.68
N GLY A 54 -3.09 9.56 -3.66
CA GLY A 54 -1.64 9.63 -3.76
C GLY A 54 -0.97 9.31 -2.43
N LEU A 55 0.01 8.42 -2.44
CA LEU A 55 0.71 7.91 -1.27
C LEU A 55 2.23 8.03 -1.42
N PRO A 56 2.99 8.24 -0.32
CA PRO A 56 4.43 8.47 -0.41
C PRO A 56 5.23 7.17 -0.35
N TYR A 57 6.29 7.09 -1.15
CA TYR A 57 7.36 6.11 -1.02
C TYR A 57 8.62 6.77 -0.42
N TYR A 58 8.41 7.65 0.54
CA TYR A 58 9.46 8.38 1.25
C TYR A 58 9.01 8.67 2.68
N GLY A 59 9.91 9.20 3.47
CA GLY A 59 9.68 9.66 4.83
C GLY A 59 10.43 10.95 5.11
N TYR A 60 10.35 11.40 6.36
CA TYR A 60 11.21 12.46 6.88
C TYR A 60 11.90 11.99 8.15
N ASP A 61 13.15 12.40 8.30
CA ASP A 61 13.98 12.22 9.47
C ASP A 61 14.23 13.60 10.11
N TRP A 62 13.67 13.80 11.31
CA TRP A 62 13.81 15.05 12.07
C TRP A 62 14.74 14.85 13.26
N PRO A 63 15.66 15.80 13.53
CA PRO A 63 16.25 15.93 14.85
C PRO A 63 15.18 16.44 15.83
N VAL A 64 15.07 15.77 16.98
CA VAL A 64 14.02 15.99 17.98
C VAL A 64 14.59 16.17 19.37
N LEU A 65 13.77 16.61 20.33
CA LEU A 65 14.20 16.85 21.72
C LEU A 65 14.48 15.54 22.47
N ASP A 66 13.66 14.51 22.24
CA ASP A 66 13.74 13.24 22.94
C ASP A 66 13.24 12.06 22.09
N ASN A 67 13.12 10.86 22.67
CA ASN A 67 12.68 9.65 22.00
C ASN A 67 11.18 9.35 22.14
N ILE A 68 10.40 10.28 22.68
CA ILE A 68 8.95 10.10 22.82
C ILE A 68 8.28 10.31 21.45
N ILE A 69 7.31 9.49 21.12
CA ILE A 69 6.55 9.61 19.86
C ILE A 69 6.03 11.05 19.69
N ASN A 70 6.12 11.57 18.47
CA ASN A 70 5.75 12.94 18.12
C ASN A 70 6.53 14.02 18.91
N SER A 71 7.78 13.77 19.25
CA SER A 71 8.64 14.73 19.92
C SER A 71 8.81 16.00 19.09
N GLU A 72 8.96 17.14 19.80
CA GLU A 72 9.20 18.46 19.20
C GLU A 72 10.49 18.45 18.37
N THR A 73 10.43 19.02 17.17
CA THR A 73 11.58 19.10 16.26
C THR A 73 12.51 20.23 16.65
N THR A 74 13.81 19.98 16.58
CA THR A 74 14.84 21.00 16.88
C THR A 74 15.38 21.69 15.63
N SER A 75 15.14 21.11 14.46
CA SER A 75 15.39 21.71 13.14
C SER A 75 14.58 21.04 12.05
N GLN A 76 14.72 21.50 10.81
CA GLN A 76 14.00 20.92 9.67
C GLN A 76 14.33 19.45 9.46
N GLY A 77 13.30 18.68 9.14
CA GLY A 77 13.42 17.30 8.72
C GLY A 77 14.07 17.14 7.34
N ILE A 78 14.77 16.05 7.17
CA ILE A 78 15.42 15.67 5.90
C ILE A 78 14.61 14.53 5.28
N ALA A 79 14.22 14.70 4.01
CA ALA A 79 13.52 13.64 3.29
C ALA A 79 14.41 12.40 3.15
N LYS A 80 13.81 11.24 3.33
CA LYS A 80 14.41 9.92 3.16
C LYS A 80 13.58 9.13 2.16
N THR A 81 14.21 8.57 1.13
CA THR A 81 13.54 7.56 0.29
C THR A 81 13.18 6.34 1.14
N PHE A 82 12.33 5.47 0.61
CA PHE A 82 12.01 4.20 1.28
C PHE A 82 13.28 3.41 1.61
N GLU A 83 14.21 3.24 0.66
CA GLU A 83 15.50 2.58 0.85
C GLU A 83 16.27 3.17 2.04
N GLN A 84 16.44 4.50 2.06
CA GLN A 84 17.17 5.18 3.14
C GLN A 84 16.51 5.02 4.52
N ALA A 85 15.18 4.91 4.57
CA ALA A 85 14.46 4.63 5.80
C ALA A 85 14.64 3.17 6.25
N ILE A 86 14.68 2.22 5.30
CA ILE A 86 14.99 0.82 5.60
C ILE A 86 16.41 0.64 6.10
N ASP A 87 17.40 1.34 5.54
CA ASP A 87 18.78 1.34 6.07
C ASP A 87 18.82 1.78 7.54
N LEU A 88 18.06 2.83 7.91
CA LEU A 88 17.94 3.25 9.31
C LEU A 88 17.24 2.20 10.17
N GLN A 89 16.19 1.56 9.64
CA GLN A 89 15.47 0.49 10.35
C GLN A 89 16.39 -0.70 10.63
N GLU A 90 17.22 -1.10 9.69
CA GLU A 90 18.15 -2.23 9.87
C GLU A 90 19.17 -1.97 11.00
N VAL A 91 19.56 -0.72 11.18
CA VAL A 91 20.54 -0.33 12.22
C VAL A 91 19.87 -0.13 13.58
N TYR A 92 18.72 0.54 13.63
CA TYR A 92 18.13 1.03 14.88
C TYR A 92 16.80 0.32 15.26
N GLY A 93 16.27 -0.54 14.39
CA GLY A 93 14.94 -1.13 14.54
C GLY A 93 13.84 -0.12 14.23
N ASN A 94 12.59 -0.56 14.32
CA ASN A 94 11.44 0.32 14.15
C ASN A 94 10.39 0.11 15.23
N ASN A 95 9.56 1.12 15.39
CA ASN A 95 8.30 1.10 16.12
C ASN A 95 7.15 1.19 15.12
N TYR A 96 5.93 0.97 15.59
CA TYR A 96 4.73 1.12 14.78
C TYR A 96 3.66 1.89 15.55
N SER A 97 3.11 2.92 14.93
CA SER A 97 1.94 3.62 15.44
C SER A 97 0.67 2.99 14.90
N ASN A 98 -0.07 2.30 15.76
CA ASN A 98 -1.38 1.73 15.37
C ASN A 98 -2.42 2.81 15.08
N GLU A 99 -2.29 3.98 15.68
CA GLU A 99 -3.21 5.10 15.51
C GLU A 99 -3.11 5.69 14.10
N SER A 100 -1.89 5.95 13.62
CA SER A 100 -1.64 6.49 12.28
C SER A 100 -1.47 5.43 11.21
N ASN A 101 -1.34 4.15 11.60
CA ASN A 101 -0.96 3.06 10.69
C ASN A 101 0.35 3.36 9.96
N ALA A 102 1.39 3.76 10.69
CA ALA A 102 2.68 4.13 10.12
C ALA A 102 3.87 3.65 10.98
N PRO A 103 4.95 3.15 10.37
CA PRO A 103 6.20 2.84 11.04
C PRO A 103 6.99 4.11 11.35
N TRP A 104 7.79 4.06 12.41
CA TRP A 104 8.71 5.10 12.76
C TRP A 104 9.93 4.54 13.50
N ILE A 105 11.05 5.25 13.39
CA ILE A 105 12.33 4.91 13.99
C ILE A 105 12.69 6.04 14.93
N THR A 106 13.20 5.70 16.14
CA THR A 106 13.86 6.66 17.00
C THR A 106 15.28 6.21 17.28
N TYR A 107 16.23 7.13 17.21
CA TYR A 107 17.64 6.85 17.43
C TYR A 107 18.39 8.07 17.94
N ASN A 108 19.56 7.85 18.53
CA ASN A 108 20.41 8.92 19.00
C ASN A 108 21.81 8.79 18.41
N THR A 109 22.31 9.87 17.85
CA THR A 109 23.70 10.02 17.44
C THR A 109 24.37 11.12 18.28
N THR A 110 24.31 12.36 17.82
CA THR A 110 24.65 13.56 18.63
C THR A 110 23.39 14.14 19.28
N ASN A 111 22.24 13.99 18.60
CA ASN A 111 20.90 14.39 19.05
C ASN A 111 19.94 13.20 18.86
N TRP A 112 18.76 13.30 19.49
CA TRP A 112 17.68 12.41 19.18
C TRP A 112 17.13 12.70 17.80
N HIS A 113 16.70 11.64 17.11
CA HIS A 113 16.08 11.66 15.80
C HIS A 113 14.80 10.84 15.79
N GLN A 114 13.84 11.23 14.96
CA GLN A 114 12.70 10.41 14.57
C GLN A 114 12.56 10.42 13.05
N CYS A 115 12.56 9.22 12.47
CA CYS A 115 12.27 9.02 11.07
C CYS A 115 10.90 8.35 10.93
N TRP A 116 9.96 9.02 10.26
CA TRP A 116 8.64 8.49 9.93
C TRP A 116 8.57 8.23 8.44
N TYR A 117 8.06 7.06 8.04
CA TYR A 117 8.07 6.60 6.66
C TYR A 117 6.90 5.66 6.39
N GLU A 118 6.80 5.10 5.18
CA GLU A 118 5.85 4.05 4.85
C GLU A 118 6.61 2.75 4.55
N ASP A 119 6.09 1.63 5.03
CA ASP A 119 6.54 0.29 4.69
C ASP A 119 5.43 -0.50 3.96
N SER A 120 5.71 -1.76 3.60
CA SER A 120 4.73 -2.61 2.91
C SER A 120 3.46 -2.85 3.73
N LEU A 121 3.54 -2.85 5.06
CA LEU A 121 2.38 -3.05 5.94
C LEU A 121 1.50 -1.79 5.99
N SER A 122 2.11 -0.64 6.24
CA SER A 122 1.39 0.64 6.33
C SER A 122 0.77 1.03 4.99
N ILE A 123 1.51 0.86 3.89
CA ILE A 123 1.02 1.19 2.56
C ILE A 123 -0.11 0.24 2.12
N SER A 124 -0.04 -1.06 2.45
CA SER A 124 -1.12 -2.02 2.19
C SER A 124 -2.42 -1.64 2.90
N SER A 125 -2.34 -1.10 4.11
CA SER A 125 -3.49 -0.61 4.86
C SER A 125 -4.17 0.56 4.14
N LYS A 126 -3.38 1.47 3.57
CA LYS A 126 -3.87 2.63 2.80
C LYS A 126 -4.42 2.23 1.43
N TYR A 127 -3.82 1.24 0.77
CA TYR A 127 -4.38 0.64 -0.45
C TYR A 127 -5.74 -0.01 -0.17
N ARG A 128 -5.83 -0.78 0.91
CA ARG A 128 -7.09 -1.40 1.35
C ARG A 128 -8.15 -0.34 1.68
N TYR A 129 -7.75 0.75 2.32
CA TYR A 129 -8.65 1.88 2.58
C TYR A 129 -9.20 2.46 1.28
N ALA A 130 -8.35 2.73 0.28
CA ALA A 130 -8.78 3.23 -1.03
C ALA A 130 -9.77 2.28 -1.72
N LYS A 131 -9.47 0.97 -1.71
CA LYS A 131 -10.33 -0.08 -2.26
C LYS A 131 -11.69 -0.16 -1.54
N ASN A 132 -11.69 -0.20 -0.21
CA ASN A 132 -12.91 -0.29 0.59
C ASN A 132 -13.81 0.94 0.47
N ASN A 133 -13.22 2.10 0.18
CA ASN A 133 -13.94 3.33 -0.09
C ASN A 133 -14.34 3.50 -1.56
N ASN A 134 -14.08 2.50 -2.42
CA ASN A 134 -14.37 2.52 -3.86
C ASN A 134 -13.78 3.77 -4.55
N LEU A 135 -12.57 4.18 -4.17
CA LEU A 135 -11.86 5.25 -4.87
C LEU A 135 -11.44 4.77 -6.28
N ALA A 136 -11.20 5.71 -7.19
CA ALA A 136 -10.74 5.39 -8.55
C ALA A 136 -9.44 4.61 -8.60
N GLY A 137 -8.60 4.75 -7.57
CA GLY A 137 -7.34 4.04 -7.44
C GLY A 137 -6.39 4.70 -6.48
N VAL A 138 -5.14 4.29 -6.55
CA VAL A 138 -4.03 4.87 -5.82
C VAL A 138 -2.94 5.37 -6.77
N GLY A 139 -2.13 6.29 -6.29
CA GLY A 139 -0.95 6.75 -7.01
C GLY A 139 0.24 6.84 -6.06
N ILE A 140 1.44 6.80 -6.59
CA ILE A 140 2.67 6.74 -5.80
C ILE A 140 3.52 7.97 -6.06
N TRP A 141 4.03 8.57 -4.99
CA TRP A 141 5.05 9.61 -5.04
C TRP A 141 6.32 9.14 -4.30
N ALA A 142 7.43 8.82 -4.99
CA ALA A 142 7.53 8.81 -6.43
C ALA A 142 8.17 7.50 -6.92
N LEU A 143 8.02 7.21 -8.19
CA LEU A 143 8.71 6.09 -8.82
C LEU A 143 10.22 6.19 -8.61
N GLY A 144 10.87 5.05 -8.31
CA GLY A 144 12.29 4.97 -8.05
C GLY A 144 12.70 5.33 -6.61
N TYR A 145 11.74 5.62 -5.71
CA TYR A 145 12.02 5.83 -4.28
C TYR A 145 12.00 4.54 -3.46
N ASP A 146 11.60 3.45 -4.07
CA ASP A 146 11.41 2.11 -3.49
C ASP A 146 12.61 1.17 -3.69
N ASP A 147 13.66 1.61 -4.41
CA ASP A 147 14.83 0.79 -4.78
C ASP A 147 14.47 -0.59 -5.35
N ASN A 148 13.46 -0.62 -6.23
CA ASN A 148 12.91 -1.85 -6.79
C ASN A 148 12.44 -2.87 -5.73
N SER A 149 11.95 -2.41 -4.60
CA SER A 149 11.46 -3.24 -3.51
C SER A 149 10.32 -4.15 -3.96
N THR A 150 10.58 -5.44 -4.03
CA THR A 150 9.56 -6.44 -4.35
C THR A 150 8.41 -6.46 -3.33
N LYS A 151 8.68 -6.06 -2.07
CA LYS A 151 7.64 -5.97 -1.03
C LYS A 151 6.68 -4.81 -1.28
N MET A 152 7.20 -3.65 -1.70
CA MET A 152 6.36 -2.49 -2.02
C MET A 152 5.50 -2.75 -3.26
N TRP A 153 6.06 -3.34 -4.31
CA TRP A 153 5.30 -3.75 -5.49
C TRP A 153 4.35 -4.91 -5.23
N GLY A 154 4.74 -5.88 -4.40
CA GLY A 154 3.86 -6.94 -3.94
C GLY A 154 2.61 -6.39 -3.23
N SER A 155 2.77 -5.35 -2.41
CA SER A 155 1.65 -4.69 -1.71
C SER A 155 0.58 -4.13 -2.66
N ILE A 156 0.97 -3.57 -3.81
CA ILE A 156 0.01 -3.13 -4.84
C ILE A 156 -0.66 -4.34 -5.47
N SER A 157 0.15 -5.32 -5.90
CA SER A 157 -0.34 -6.55 -6.51
C SER A 157 -1.37 -7.24 -5.63
N ASP A 158 -1.08 -7.42 -4.35
CA ASP A 158 -1.96 -8.09 -3.39
C ASP A 158 -3.30 -7.37 -3.16
N GLN A 159 -3.32 -6.05 -3.32
CA GLN A 159 -4.53 -5.28 -3.08
C GLN A 159 -5.35 -5.01 -4.35
N PHE A 160 -4.72 -4.84 -5.50
CA PHE A 160 -5.37 -4.38 -6.74
C PHE A 160 -5.31 -5.39 -7.88
N ASN A 161 -4.45 -6.38 -7.85
CA ASN A 161 -4.68 -7.54 -8.67
C ASN A 161 -5.97 -8.19 -8.13
N ASN A 162 -7.09 -7.75 -8.68
CA ASN A 162 -8.20 -8.66 -8.83
C ASN A 162 -7.73 -9.70 -9.85
N LEU A 163 -6.94 -10.66 -9.39
CA LEU A 163 -6.97 -11.95 -10.02
C LEU A 163 -8.42 -12.37 -9.88
N LEU A 164 -9.21 -12.21 -10.93
CA LEU A 164 -10.46 -12.91 -11.04
C LEU A 164 -10.05 -14.36 -10.73
N SER A 165 -10.60 -14.94 -9.68
CA SER A 165 -10.26 -16.31 -9.32
C SER A 165 -10.50 -17.17 -10.55
N GLY A 166 -9.41 -17.64 -11.17
CA GLY A 166 -9.47 -18.30 -12.46
C GLY A 166 -8.87 -17.52 -13.66
N ASP A 167 -8.51 -16.24 -13.54
CA ASP A 167 -7.75 -15.50 -14.57
C ASP A 167 -6.25 -15.76 -14.35
N PHE A 168 -5.77 -16.86 -14.89
CA PHE A 168 -4.40 -17.33 -14.67
C PHE A 168 -3.36 -16.70 -15.61
N ASN A 169 -3.80 -16.11 -16.71
CA ASN A 169 -2.93 -15.40 -17.65
C ASN A 169 -2.89 -13.88 -17.37
N ASN A 170 -3.72 -13.38 -16.44
CA ASN A 170 -3.85 -11.99 -16.02
C ASN A 170 -4.24 -11.01 -17.16
N ASP A 171 -5.09 -11.48 -18.09
CA ASP A 171 -5.59 -10.63 -19.18
C ASP A 171 -6.91 -9.90 -18.82
N GLY A 172 -7.45 -10.16 -17.63
CA GLY A 172 -8.69 -9.59 -17.12
C GLY A 172 -9.96 -10.32 -17.58
N ILE A 173 -9.85 -11.45 -18.28
CA ILE A 173 -10.96 -12.21 -18.84
C ILE A 173 -10.81 -13.69 -18.48
N ILE A 174 -11.72 -14.23 -17.68
CA ILE A 174 -11.73 -15.68 -17.44
C ILE A 174 -12.29 -16.41 -18.66
N ASN A 175 -11.45 -17.20 -19.34
CA ASN A 175 -11.83 -17.91 -20.55
C ASN A 175 -11.04 -19.22 -20.72
N VAL A 176 -11.15 -19.88 -21.89
CA VAL A 176 -10.48 -21.15 -22.14
C VAL A 176 -8.94 -21.07 -22.07
N VAL A 177 -8.34 -19.90 -22.26
CA VAL A 177 -6.88 -19.73 -22.16
C VAL A 177 -6.40 -19.94 -20.73
N ASP A 178 -7.21 -19.60 -19.74
CA ASP A 178 -6.92 -19.82 -18.31
C ASP A 178 -7.00 -21.30 -17.95
N ILE A 179 -7.92 -22.04 -18.57
CA ILE A 179 -7.95 -23.50 -18.42
C ILE A 179 -6.65 -24.11 -18.93
N VAL A 180 -6.11 -23.63 -20.05
CA VAL A 180 -4.82 -24.10 -20.58
C VAL A 180 -3.68 -23.77 -19.60
N SER A 181 -3.70 -22.58 -18.99
CA SER A 181 -2.72 -22.18 -17.98
C SER A 181 -2.77 -23.08 -16.74
N LEU A 182 -3.98 -23.38 -16.24
CA LEU A 182 -4.17 -24.31 -15.12
C LEU A 182 -3.71 -25.74 -15.45
N VAL A 183 -4.05 -26.25 -16.63
CA VAL A 183 -3.60 -27.58 -17.08
C VAL A 183 -2.07 -27.67 -17.17
N ASN A 184 -1.41 -26.62 -17.69
CA ASN A 184 0.06 -26.54 -17.69
C ASN A 184 0.64 -26.54 -16.28
N GLN A 185 -0.02 -25.86 -15.33
CA GLN A 185 0.38 -25.88 -13.93
C GLN A 185 0.27 -27.28 -13.31
N ILE A 186 -0.82 -28.02 -13.58
CA ILE A 186 -0.99 -29.40 -13.15
C ILE A 186 0.13 -30.32 -13.72
N ILE A 187 0.46 -30.15 -15.00
CA ILE A 187 1.51 -30.96 -15.67
C ILE A 187 2.90 -30.64 -15.09
N SER A 188 3.14 -29.41 -14.64
CA SER A 188 4.44 -29.01 -14.07
C SER A 188 4.72 -29.60 -12.70
N ASP A 189 3.71 -30.15 -12.04
CA ASP A 189 3.75 -30.76 -10.69
C ASP A 189 4.33 -29.81 -9.60
N ASN A 190 4.20 -28.50 -9.80
CA ASN A 190 4.61 -27.49 -8.85
C ASN A 190 3.38 -26.85 -8.20
N TYR A 191 3.28 -26.89 -6.87
CA TYR A 191 2.19 -26.22 -6.17
C TYR A 191 2.33 -24.70 -6.30
N ASN A 192 1.25 -24.04 -6.75
CA ASN A 192 1.13 -22.58 -6.81
C ASN A 192 -0.28 -22.18 -6.36
N SER A 193 -0.40 -21.63 -5.16
CA SER A 193 -1.66 -21.35 -4.46
C SER A 193 -2.76 -20.67 -5.30
N PRO A 194 -2.50 -19.69 -6.19
CA PRO A 194 -3.53 -19.10 -7.03
C PRO A 194 -4.29 -20.07 -7.93
N TYR A 195 -3.70 -21.22 -8.26
CA TYR A 195 -4.32 -22.23 -9.12
C TYR A 195 -5.16 -23.27 -8.34
N ASP A 196 -5.06 -23.29 -7.03
CA ASP A 196 -5.85 -24.11 -6.12
C ASP A 196 -7.19 -23.41 -5.81
N LEU A 197 -8.17 -23.62 -6.67
CA LEU A 197 -9.46 -22.90 -6.62
C LEU A 197 -10.39 -23.42 -5.52
N ASN A 198 -10.21 -24.67 -5.08
CA ASN A 198 -11.00 -25.26 -3.99
C ASN A 198 -10.30 -25.18 -2.62
N SER A 199 -9.05 -24.70 -2.58
CA SER A 199 -8.24 -24.54 -1.36
C SER A 199 -7.99 -25.86 -0.59
N ASP A 200 -7.86 -26.99 -1.33
CA ASP A 200 -7.56 -28.28 -0.73
C ASP A 200 -6.05 -28.59 -0.67
N ASN A 201 -5.20 -27.66 -1.09
CA ASN A 201 -3.74 -27.74 -1.24
C ASN A 201 -3.27 -28.71 -2.31
N ILE A 202 -4.11 -29.06 -3.28
CA ILE A 202 -3.78 -29.93 -4.43
C ILE A 202 -4.30 -29.26 -5.70
N ILE A 203 -3.41 -28.95 -6.64
CA ILE A 203 -3.81 -28.44 -7.95
C ILE A 203 -4.07 -29.63 -8.86
N ASN A 204 -5.35 -29.85 -9.23
CA ASN A 204 -5.77 -31.03 -9.99
C ASN A 204 -7.01 -30.77 -10.85
N ILE A 205 -7.63 -31.85 -11.37
CA ILE A 205 -8.80 -31.76 -12.24
C ILE A 205 -10.02 -31.10 -11.55
N LEU A 206 -10.10 -31.12 -10.24
CA LEU A 206 -11.22 -30.47 -9.51
C LEU A 206 -11.17 -28.95 -9.68
N ASP A 207 -9.97 -28.36 -9.73
CA ASP A 207 -9.79 -26.93 -10.01
C ASP A 207 -10.18 -26.58 -11.45
N VAL A 208 -9.88 -27.48 -12.40
CA VAL A 208 -10.34 -27.34 -13.79
C VAL A 208 -11.86 -27.34 -13.89
N ILE A 209 -12.55 -28.16 -13.11
CA ILE A 209 -14.01 -28.19 -13.09
C ILE A 209 -14.56 -26.86 -12.55
N ILE A 210 -13.92 -26.29 -11.54
CA ILE A 210 -14.34 -25.01 -10.97
C ILE A 210 -14.22 -23.88 -12.00
N ILE A 211 -13.08 -23.75 -12.68
CA ILE A 211 -12.90 -22.70 -13.69
C ILE A 211 -13.86 -22.87 -14.87
N VAL A 212 -14.13 -24.10 -15.29
CA VAL A 212 -15.12 -24.39 -16.34
C VAL A 212 -16.51 -23.90 -15.91
N ASN A 213 -16.91 -24.17 -14.68
CA ASN A 213 -18.20 -23.69 -14.15
C ASN A 213 -18.24 -22.15 -14.09
N ILE A 214 -17.17 -21.48 -13.65
CA ILE A 214 -17.08 -20.03 -13.66
C ILE A 214 -17.30 -19.49 -15.08
N ILE A 215 -16.64 -20.05 -16.08
CA ILE A 215 -16.78 -19.63 -17.48
C ILE A 215 -18.21 -19.82 -18.00
N LEU A 216 -18.85 -20.93 -17.64
CA LEU A 216 -20.23 -21.22 -18.07
C LEU A 216 -21.27 -20.34 -17.39
N GLU A 217 -21.02 -19.83 -16.19
CA GLU A 217 -21.88 -18.89 -15.47
C GLU A 217 -21.74 -17.44 -15.96
N LEU A 218 -20.64 -17.10 -16.64
CA LEU A 218 -20.37 -15.77 -17.21
C LEU A 218 -20.96 -15.61 -18.63
N VAL A 219 -21.48 -16.65 -19.24
CA VAL A 219 -22.11 -16.67 -20.58
C VAL A 219 -23.63 -16.62 -20.39
#